data_0b46d66fe3ea40ab73ffab7c45c1d6f6
#
_entry.id   0b46d66fe3ea40ab73ffab7c45c1d6f6
#
_cell.length_a   1.000
_cell.length_b   1.000
_cell.length_c   1.000
_cell.angle_alpha   90.00
_cell.angle_beta   90.00
_cell.angle_gamma   90.00
#
_symmetry.space_group_name_H-M   'P 1'
#
loop_
_entity.id
_entity.type
_entity.pdbx_description
1 polymer ?
#
loop_
_entity_poly.entity_id
_entity_poly.type
_entity_poly.pdbx_seq_one_letter_code
_entity_poly.pdbx_strand_id
1 'polypeptide(L)' 'MPKKRPPIKPFMYGKYLVEYREDKGGLLRFYKEQIDTLKRANEVREELLVEGYHDPVVKKVG' A
#
# COMPACT_ATOMS: atom_id res chain seq x y z
N MET A 1 -23.62 -11.21 -21.19
CA MET A 1 -23.35 -11.57 -19.83
C MET A 1 -22.21 -10.76 -19.27
N PRO A 2 -22.44 -10.19 -18.15
CA PRO A 2 -21.41 -9.33 -17.57
C PRO A 2 -20.19 -10.14 -17.18
N LYS A 3 -19.06 -9.60 -17.47
CA LYS A 3 -17.83 -10.20 -17.06
C LYS A 3 -17.64 -9.98 -15.59
N LYS A 4 -17.36 -11.02 -14.90
CA LYS A 4 -17.11 -10.91 -13.50
C LYS A 4 -15.72 -10.33 -13.26
N ARG A 5 -15.65 -9.27 -12.50
CA ARG A 5 -14.38 -8.69 -12.15
C ARG A 5 -13.83 -9.31 -10.89
N PRO A 6 -12.53 -9.44 -10.78
CA PRO A 6 -11.96 -9.83 -9.49
C PRO A 6 -12.24 -8.73 -8.48
N PRO A 7 -12.46 -9.07 -7.22
CA PRO A 7 -12.71 -8.06 -6.21
C PRO A 7 -11.48 -7.17 -6.06
N ILE A 8 -11.74 -5.87 -5.95
CA ILE A 8 -10.68 -4.90 -5.72
C ILE A 8 -10.59 -4.68 -4.22
N LYS A 9 -9.40 -4.79 -3.69
CA LYS A 9 -9.19 -4.59 -2.27
C LYS A 9 -9.39 -3.12 -1.92
N PRO A 10 -9.95 -2.81 -0.74
CA PRO A 10 -10.27 -1.42 -0.39
C PRO A 10 -9.13 -0.43 -0.56
N PHE A 11 -7.92 -0.82 -0.25
CA PHE A 11 -6.79 0.10 -0.37
C PHE A 11 -6.44 0.44 -1.81
N MET A 12 -6.97 -0.28 -2.78
CA MET A 12 -6.72 0.01 -4.18
C MET A 12 -7.64 1.09 -4.75
N TYR A 13 -8.63 1.52 -4.00
CA TYR A 13 -9.51 2.60 -4.43
C TYR A 13 -8.92 3.98 -4.13
N GLY A 14 -7.85 4.05 -3.37
CA GLY A 14 -7.22 5.31 -3.06
C GLY A 14 -6.34 5.79 -4.19
N LYS A 15 -5.74 6.97 -4.00
CA LYS A 15 -4.84 7.55 -4.99
C LYS A 15 -3.41 7.09 -4.83
N TYR A 16 -3.07 6.56 -3.68
CA TYR A 16 -1.73 6.12 -3.37
C TYR A 16 -1.75 4.74 -2.77
N LEU A 17 -0.68 4.01 -3.00
CA LEU A 17 -0.50 2.68 -2.46
C LEU A 17 0.87 2.63 -1.82
N VAL A 18 0.97 2.05 -0.63
CA VAL A 18 2.25 1.87 0.02
C VAL A 18 2.56 0.37 0.04
N GLU A 19 3.67 0.01 -0.57
CA GLU A 19 4.17 -1.36 -0.58
C GLU A 19 5.29 -1.47 0.44
N TYR A 20 5.43 -2.63 1.04
CA TYR A 20 6.51 -2.87 1.98
C TYR A 20 6.81 -4.36 2.05
N ARG A 21 7.89 -4.72 2.71
CA ARG A 21 8.26 -6.12 2.94
C ARG A 21 8.34 -6.37 4.42
N GLU A 22 7.92 -7.57 4.84
CA GLU A 22 8.03 -7.94 6.25
C GLU A 22 9.47 -8.07 6.69
N ASP A 23 10.30 -8.64 5.81
CA ASP A 23 11.69 -8.87 6.09
C ASP A 23 12.51 -8.42 4.91
N LYS A 24 13.79 -8.21 5.13
CA LYS A 24 14.69 -7.91 4.04
C LYS A 24 14.66 -9.06 3.04
N GLY A 25 14.26 -8.74 1.80
CA GLY A 25 14.10 -9.75 0.77
C GLY A 25 12.87 -10.62 0.92
N GLY A 26 11.97 -10.28 1.85
CA GLY A 26 10.74 -11.04 2.06
C GLY A 26 9.66 -10.74 1.05
N LEU A 27 8.48 -11.28 1.31
CA LEU A 27 7.34 -11.10 0.41
C LEU A 27 6.87 -9.65 0.41
N LEU A 28 6.48 -9.20 -0.77
CA LEU A 28 5.92 -7.87 -0.94
C LEU A 28 4.51 -7.83 -0.34
N ARG A 29 4.25 -6.80 0.43
CA ARG A 29 2.94 -6.60 1.04
C ARG A 29 2.42 -5.22 0.73
N PHE A 30 1.12 -5.05 0.87
CA PHE A 30 0.45 -3.78 0.60
C PHE A 30 -0.26 -3.31 1.85
N TYR A 31 -0.11 -2.02 2.14
CA TYR A 31 -0.82 -1.44 3.28
C TYR A 31 -2.32 -1.43 2.97
N LYS A 32 -3.13 -1.80 3.95
CA LYS A 32 -4.56 -2.05 3.71
C LYS A 32 -5.45 -0.83 3.82
N GLU A 33 -4.91 0.30 4.18
CA GLU A 33 -5.70 1.52 4.28
C GLU A 33 -5.83 2.19 2.92
N GLN A 34 -7.01 2.75 2.65
CA GLN A 34 -7.17 3.59 1.46
C GLN A 34 -6.45 4.92 1.71
N ILE A 35 -5.57 5.29 0.82
CA ILE A 35 -4.74 6.48 0.99
C ILE A 35 -5.02 7.42 -0.17
N ASP A 36 -5.55 8.61 0.14
CA ASP A 36 -5.95 9.57 -0.87
C ASP A 36 -5.01 10.76 -0.99
N THR A 37 -4.10 10.93 -0.06
CA THR A 37 -3.17 12.06 -0.07
C THR A 37 -1.74 11.59 0.07
N LEU A 38 -0.84 12.35 -0.54
CA LEU A 38 0.59 12.06 -0.43
C LEU A 38 1.05 12.19 1.03
N LYS A 39 0.48 13.15 1.76
CA LYS A 39 0.82 13.32 3.16
C LYS A 39 0.55 12.04 3.94
N ARG A 40 -0.62 11.46 3.75
CA ARG A 40 -0.97 10.22 4.45
C ARG A 40 -0.08 9.07 4.00
N ALA A 41 0.23 9.01 2.72
CA ALA A 41 1.10 7.96 2.20
C ALA A 41 2.48 8.03 2.86
N ASN A 42 3.01 9.23 3.01
CA ASN A 42 4.30 9.41 3.68
C ASN A 42 4.23 9.05 5.16
N GLU A 43 3.12 9.37 5.82
CA GLU A 43 2.92 8.98 7.22
C GLU A 43 2.93 7.46 7.36
N VAL A 44 2.24 6.77 6.48
CA VAL A 44 2.21 5.31 6.51
C VAL A 44 3.60 4.74 6.29
N ARG A 45 4.33 5.31 5.35
CA ARG A 45 5.69 4.88 5.08
C ARG A 45 6.57 5.01 6.33
N GLU A 46 6.44 6.11 7.06
CA GLU A 46 7.20 6.30 8.29
C GLU A 46 6.77 5.34 9.37
N GLU A 47 5.46 5.12 9.51
CA GLU A 47 4.95 4.15 10.48
C GLU A 47 5.50 2.76 10.22
N LEU A 48 5.57 2.36 8.97
CA LEU A 48 6.09 1.06 8.60
C LEU A 48 7.56 0.92 8.97
N LEU A 49 8.33 1.98 8.76
CA LEU A 49 9.73 1.97 9.15
C LEU A 49 9.90 1.84 10.66
N VAL A 50 9.08 2.57 11.42
CA VAL A 50 9.12 2.51 12.87
C VAL A 50 8.76 1.11 13.38
N GLU A 51 7.82 0.45 12.70
CA GLU A 51 7.41 -0.89 13.10
C GLU A 51 8.40 -1.98 12.68
N GLY A 52 9.42 -1.62 11.92
CA GLY A 52 10.46 -2.57 11.56
C GLY A 52 10.29 -3.24 10.22
N TYR A 53 9.35 -2.76 9.40
CA TYR A 53 9.20 -3.29 8.05
C TYR A 53 10.27 -2.71 7.12
N HIS A 54 10.45 -3.37 5.98
CA HIS A 54 11.53 -3.07 5.05
C HIS A 54 11.03 -2.47 3.75
N ASP A 55 11.81 -1.54 3.21
CA ASP A 55 11.62 -0.99 1.86
C ASP A 55 10.20 -0.47 1.58
N PRO A 56 9.64 0.38 2.46
CA PRO A 56 8.33 0.96 2.15
C PRO A 56 8.44 1.91 0.97
N VAL A 57 7.56 1.73 -0.02
CA VAL A 57 7.54 2.51 -1.24
C VAL A 57 6.16 3.07 -1.46
N VAL A 58 6.08 4.37 -1.74
CA VAL A 58 4.82 5.03 -2.06
C VAL A 58 4.66 5.04 -3.57
N LYS A 59 3.51 4.56 -4.06
CA LYS A 59 3.20 4.57 -5.47
C LYS A 59 1.90 5.32 -5.72
N LYS A 60 1.87 6.08 -6.78
CA LYS A 60 0.65 6.76 -7.19
C LYS A 60 -0.13 5.81 -8.09
N VAL A 61 -1.39 5.52 -7.72
CA VAL A 61 -2.22 4.56 -8.45
C VAL A 61 -3.53 5.15 -8.96
N GLY A 62 -3.84 6.37 -8.58
CA GLY A 62 -5.08 7.02 -9.00
C GLY A 62 -4.89 8.28 -9.79
#